data_a11ec5f22cb9d184619fbee089529912
#
_entry.id   a11ec5f22cb9d184619fbee089529912
#
_cell.length_a   1.000
_cell.length_b   1.000
_cell.length_c   1.000
_cell.angle_alpha   90.00
_cell.angle_beta   90.00
_cell.angle_gamma   90.00
#
_symmetry.space_group_name_H-M   'P 1'
#
loop_
_entity.id
_entity.type
_entity.pdbx_description
1 polymer ?
#
loop_
_entity_poly.entity_id
_entity_poly.type
_entity_poly.pdbx_seq_one_letter_code
_entity_poly.pdbx_strand_id
1 'polypeptide(L)'
;RRSPEAAAAGPRIVDANGRAELSFGRMISPLAEARQKLLIRLHERGVRLANRRVERLTRTRHYPDWVSGACLMVRRDDAVAAGLLDERYFLYAEDVDFCAALRARGRRVLFVPGAEIVHLRGRARGTIPIASEQAYRRAHLAFYAKHHPRWLPWLTLYLRVRGKLPPGGGDSDMGSRK
;
A
#
# COMPACT_ATOMS: atom_id res chain seq x y z
N ARG A 1 -9.08 -10.46 -21.93
CA ARG A 1 -10.30 -9.63 -22.01
C ARG A 1 -9.94 -8.21 -21.65
N ARG A 2 -10.37 -7.25 -22.46
CA ARG A 2 -10.15 -5.81 -22.21
C ARG A 2 -11.03 -5.38 -21.03
N SER A 3 -10.49 -4.56 -20.15
CA SER A 3 -11.17 -3.96 -18.99
C SER A 3 -11.07 -2.44 -19.10
N PRO A 4 -11.95 -1.79 -19.88
CA PRO A 4 -11.86 -0.36 -20.18
C PRO A 4 -12.01 0.52 -18.93
N GLU A 5 -12.68 0.02 -17.90
CA GLU A 5 -12.84 0.68 -16.59
C GLU A 5 -11.57 0.67 -15.72
N ALA A 6 -10.61 -0.24 -16.02
CA ALA A 6 -9.37 -0.33 -15.27
C ALA A 6 -8.36 0.71 -15.75
N ALA A 7 -7.94 1.60 -14.88
CA ALA A 7 -6.87 2.56 -15.09
C ALA A 7 -5.50 1.97 -14.75
N ALA A 8 -5.44 1.10 -13.73
CA ALA A 8 -4.23 0.47 -13.27
C ALA A 8 -4.41 -1.04 -13.08
N ALA A 9 -3.32 -1.79 -13.19
CA ALA A 9 -3.31 -3.22 -12.95
C ALA A 9 -2.02 -3.66 -12.25
N GLY A 10 -2.16 -4.63 -11.32
CA GLY A 10 -1.04 -5.28 -10.65
C GLY A 10 -1.09 -6.79 -10.82
N PRO A 11 0.08 -7.47 -10.90
CA PRO A 11 0.19 -8.91 -11.04
C PRO A 11 0.11 -9.62 -9.70
N ARG A 12 0.07 -10.94 -9.75
CA ARG A 12 0.40 -11.79 -8.61
C ARG A 12 1.87 -11.62 -8.26
N ILE A 13 2.17 -11.34 -6.99
CA ILE A 13 3.53 -11.22 -6.49
C ILE A 13 3.83 -12.43 -5.62
N VAL A 14 4.98 -13.04 -5.82
CA VAL A 14 5.51 -14.12 -5.00
C VAL A 14 6.89 -13.78 -4.45
N ASP A 15 7.25 -14.36 -3.32
CA ASP A 15 8.61 -14.25 -2.78
C ASP A 15 9.61 -15.18 -3.52
N ALA A 16 10.88 -15.15 -3.10
CA ALA A 16 11.93 -16.01 -3.68
C ALA A 16 11.64 -17.52 -3.57
N ASN A 17 10.74 -17.93 -2.68
CA ASN A 17 10.33 -19.33 -2.48
C ASN A 17 9.01 -19.67 -3.22
N GLY A 18 8.51 -18.76 -4.06
CA GLY A 18 7.25 -18.93 -4.78
C GLY A 18 6.00 -18.75 -3.91
N ARG A 19 6.14 -18.27 -2.67
CA ARG A 19 5.02 -18.05 -1.76
C ARG A 19 4.31 -16.74 -2.11
N ALA A 20 2.99 -16.81 -2.27
CA ALA A 20 2.19 -15.65 -2.63
C ALA A 20 2.20 -14.57 -1.55
N GLU A 21 2.34 -13.32 -1.98
CA GLU A 21 2.23 -12.13 -1.14
C GLU A 21 0.91 -11.40 -1.38
N LEU A 22 0.32 -10.82 -0.32
CA LEU A 22 -0.81 -9.93 -0.45
C LEU A 22 -0.32 -8.55 -0.91
N SER A 23 -0.21 -8.39 -2.22
CA SER A 23 0.24 -7.18 -2.91
C SER A 23 -0.90 -6.23 -3.30
N PHE A 24 -2.05 -6.35 -2.67
CA PHE A 24 -3.26 -5.58 -2.90
C PHE A 24 -4.12 -5.56 -1.65
N GLY A 25 -5.10 -4.68 -1.60
CA GLY A 25 -6.00 -4.61 -0.46
C GLY A 25 -7.18 -3.67 -0.64
N ARG A 26 -7.95 -3.53 0.44
CA ARG A 26 -8.92 -2.46 0.60
C ARG A 26 -8.21 -1.17 0.97
N MET A 27 -8.82 -0.02 0.65
CA MET A 27 -8.27 1.28 1.00
C MET A 27 -7.90 1.33 2.48
N ILE A 28 -6.72 1.86 2.77
CA ILE A 28 -6.18 1.96 4.12
C ILE A 28 -7.17 2.72 5.00
N SER A 29 -7.56 2.07 6.08
CA SER A 29 -8.34 2.62 7.18
C SER A 29 -7.99 1.80 8.43
N PRO A 30 -8.25 2.28 9.66
CA PRO A 30 -7.84 1.55 10.87
C PRO A 30 -8.30 0.09 10.88
N LEU A 31 -9.54 -0.17 10.51
CA LEU A 31 -10.10 -1.52 10.50
C LEU A 31 -9.58 -2.38 9.34
N ALA A 32 -9.50 -1.81 8.13
CA ALA A 32 -8.99 -2.52 6.96
C ALA A 32 -7.53 -2.92 7.16
N GLU A 33 -6.72 -2.00 7.69
CA GLU A 33 -5.31 -2.21 7.98
C GLU A 33 -5.10 -3.26 9.08
N ALA A 34 -5.88 -3.21 10.17
CA ALA A 34 -5.81 -4.21 11.23
C ALA A 34 -6.12 -5.63 10.71
N ARG A 35 -7.17 -5.75 9.91
CA ARG A 35 -7.57 -7.04 9.28
C ARG A 35 -6.52 -7.56 8.32
N GLN A 36 -5.95 -6.70 7.48
CA GLN A 36 -4.91 -7.09 6.53
C GLN A 36 -3.62 -7.49 7.24
N LYS A 37 -3.17 -6.72 8.22
CA LYS A 37 -2.00 -7.05 9.05
C LYS A 37 -2.18 -8.37 9.81
N LEU A 38 -3.37 -8.62 10.34
CA LEU A 38 -3.67 -9.90 10.99
C LEU A 38 -3.58 -11.07 10.01
N LEU A 39 -4.20 -10.95 8.82
CA LEU A 39 -4.15 -11.98 7.80
C LEU A 39 -2.72 -12.27 7.35
N ILE A 40 -1.92 -11.23 7.11
CA ILE A 40 -0.50 -11.36 6.72
C ILE A 40 0.28 -12.08 7.82
N ARG A 41 0.15 -11.68 9.09
CA ARG A 41 0.83 -12.34 10.22
C ARG A 41 0.47 -13.81 10.36
N LEU A 42 -0.81 -14.14 10.21
CA LEU A 42 -1.27 -15.54 10.28
C LEU A 42 -0.74 -16.35 9.10
N HIS A 43 -0.67 -15.75 7.91
CA HIS A 43 -0.09 -16.36 6.73
C HIS A 43 1.43 -16.60 6.90
N GLU A 44 2.17 -15.62 7.39
CA GLU A 44 3.61 -15.73 7.68
C GLU A 44 3.90 -16.82 8.72
N ARG A 45 3.01 -17.01 9.70
CA ARG A 45 3.08 -18.09 10.71
C ARG A 45 2.65 -19.44 10.19
N GLY A 46 2.27 -19.57 8.92
CA GLY A 46 1.88 -20.83 8.31
C GLY A 46 0.47 -21.34 8.68
N VAL A 47 -0.39 -20.50 9.26
CA VAL A 47 -1.76 -20.87 9.64
C VAL A 47 -2.55 -21.32 8.39
N ARG A 48 -3.00 -22.58 8.37
CA ARG A 48 -3.61 -23.22 7.19
C ARG A 48 -4.80 -22.45 6.60
N LEU A 49 -5.67 -21.91 7.44
CA LEU A 49 -6.83 -21.11 6.98
C LEU A 49 -6.38 -19.81 6.33
N ALA A 50 -5.40 -19.11 6.91
CA ALA A 50 -4.84 -17.90 6.34
C ALA A 50 -4.15 -18.17 5.00
N ASN A 51 -3.36 -19.26 4.93
CA ASN A 51 -2.70 -19.68 3.69
C ASN A 51 -3.71 -19.95 2.58
N ARG A 52 -4.76 -20.73 2.86
CA ARG A 52 -5.84 -21.03 1.90
C ARG A 52 -6.56 -19.74 1.45
N ARG A 53 -6.77 -18.81 2.37
CA ARG A 53 -7.41 -17.52 2.04
C ARG A 53 -6.51 -16.66 1.15
N VAL A 54 -5.23 -16.52 1.49
CA VAL A 54 -4.25 -15.76 0.68
C VAL A 54 -4.14 -16.39 -0.70
N GLU A 55 -3.97 -17.71 -0.79
CA GLU A 55 -3.85 -18.42 -2.06
C GLU A 55 -5.09 -18.21 -2.94
N ARG A 56 -6.30 -18.33 -2.37
CA ARG A 56 -7.53 -18.05 -3.12
C ARG A 56 -7.61 -16.61 -3.62
N LEU A 57 -7.29 -15.63 -2.75
CA LEU A 57 -7.33 -14.22 -3.12
C LEU A 57 -6.32 -13.88 -4.22
N THR A 58 -5.12 -14.48 -4.15
CA THR A 58 -4.04 -14.24 -5.12
C THR A 58 -4.17 -15.05 -6.41
N ARG A 59 -5.14 -15.95 -6.52
CA ARG A 59 -5.47 -16.68 -7.76
C ARG A 59 -6.74 -16.20 -8.46
N THR A 60 -7.46 -15.27 -7.84
CA THR A 60 -8.73 -14.78 -8.40
C THR A 60 -8.56 -13.37 -8.95
N ARG A 61 -8.96 -13.16 -10.22
CA ARG A 61 -9.03 -11.83 -10.81
C ARG A 61 -10.14 -11.02 -10.15
N HIS A 62 -9.82 -9.82 -9.66
CA HIS A 62 -10.79 -8.94 -9.00
C HIS A 62 -10.30 -7.47 -9.04
N TYR A 63 -11.12 -6.58 -8.50
CA TYR A 63 -10.83 -5.15 -8.42
C TYR A 63 -10.60 -4.74 -6.96
N PRO A 64 -9.37 -4.78 -6.46
CA PRO A 64 -9.03 -4.25 -5.14
C PRO A 64 -9.07 -2.72 -5.16
N ASP A 65 -8.95 -2.12 -3.98
CA ASP A 65 -8.85 -0.66 -3.89
C ASP A 65 -7.46 -0.16 -4.26
N TRP A 66 -6.42 -0.95 -4.04
CA TRP A 66 -5.04 -0.66 -4.42
C TRP A 66 -4.27 -1.94 -4.75
N VAL A 67 -3.20 -1.80 -5.52
CA VAL A 67 -2.17 -2.82 -5.80
C VAL A 67 -0.79 -2.22 -5.53
N SER A 68 0.19 -3.08 -5.19
CA SER A 68 1.54 -2.65 -4.83
C SER A 68 2.30 -2.03 -6.00
N GLY A 69 3.02 -0.96 -5.71
CA GLY A 69 3.96 -0.30 -6.61
C GLY A 69 5.17 -1.14 -6.99
N ALA A 70 5.40 -2.30 -6.34
CA ALA A 70 6.45 -3.22 -6.74
C ALA A 70 6.32 -3.68 -8.22
N CYS A 71 5.09 -3.73 -8.73
CA CYS A 71 4.79 -3.86 -10.15
C CYS A 71 3.40 -3.30 -10.44
N LEU A 72 3.35 -2.13 -11.02
CA LEU A 72 2.14 -1.40 -11.33
C LEU A 72 2.15 -0.97 -12.79
N MET A 73 1.19 -1.46 -13.56
CA MET A 73 0.93 -0.97 -14.92
C MET A 73 -0.22 0.03 -14.84
N VAL A 74 -0.09 1.18 -15.48
CA VAL A 74 -1.11 2.23 -15.48
C VAL A 74 -1.31 2.79 -16.90
N ARG A 75 -2.52 3.20 -17.21
CA ARG A 75 -2.82 3.93 -18.43
C ARG A 75 -2.31 5.36 -18.27
N ARG A 76 -1.48 5.81 -19.20
CA ARG A 76 -0.83 7.13 -19.12
C ARG A 76 -1.82 8.27 -18.92
N ASP A 77 -2.91 8.31 -19.69
CA ASP A 77 -3.89 9.37 -19.62
C ASP A 77 -4.60 9.42 -18.25
N ASP A 78 -4.92 8.25 -17.69
CA ASP A 78 -5.49 8.14 -16.36
C ASP A 78 -4.48 8.57 -15.28
N ALA A 79 -3.19 8.24 -15.45
CA ALA A 79 -2.15 8.66 -14.52
C ALA A 79 -1.96 10.17 -14.51
N VAL A 80 -1.87 10.79 -15.70
CA VAL A 80 -1.77 12.26 -15.85
C VAL A 80 -3.00 12.94 -15.25
N ALA A 81 -4.18 12.43 -15.58
CA ALA A 81 -5.43 12.97 -15.04
C ALA A 81 -5.52 12.84 -13.52
N ALA A 82 -4.94 11.81 -12.91
CA ALA A 82 -4.90 11.61 -11.47
C ALA A 82 -3.84 12.48 -10.75
N GLY A 83 -2.97 13.18 -11.49
CA GLY A 83 -1.93 14.05 -10.95
C GLY A 83 -0.59 13.33 -10.72
N LEU A 84 -0.41 12.14 -11.28
CA LEU A 84 0.77 11.28 -11.10
C LEU A 84 0.97 10.83 -9.63
N LEU A 85 2.18 10.46 -9.26
CA LEU A 85 2.53 10.11 -7.87
C LEU A 85 2.73 11.40 -7.06
N ASP A 86 2.22 11.42 -5.84
CA ASP A 86 2.33 12.55 -4.93
C ASP A 86 3.73 12.56 -4.29
N GLU A 87 4.53 13.59 -4.57
CA GLU A 87 5.94 13.73 -4.15
C GLU A 87 6.13 13.81 -2.62
N ARG A 88 5.06 14.02 -1.84
CA ARG A 88 5.16 13.93 -0.37
C ARG A 88 5.50 12.52 0.13
N TYR A 89 5.29 11.50 -0.70
CA TYR A 89 5.66 10.13 -0.39
C TYR A 89 7.00 9.77 -1.05
N PHE A 90 8.09 9.91 -0.31
CA PHE A 90 9.39 9.48 -0.81
C PHE A 90 9.49 7.96 -0.95
N LEU A 91 8.88 7.22 -0.02
CA LEU A 91 8.89 5.76 0.02
C LEU A 91 7.70 5.29 0.85
N TYR A 92 6.97 4.29 0.35
CA TYR A 92 5.74 3.71 0.92
C TYR A 92 4.52 4.64 0.82
N ALA A 93 3.35 4.03 0.66
CA ALA A 93 2.03 4.65 0.52
C ALA A 93 1.82 5.47 -0.77
N GLU A 94 2.84 5.72 -1.60
CA GLU A 94 2.72 6.37 -2.91
C GLU A 94 1.81 5.59 -3.86
N ASP A 95 1.90 4.27 -3.85
CA ASP A 95 1.09 3.36 -4.65
C ASP A 95 -0.38 3.33 -4.19
N VAL A 96 -0.60 3.31 -2.88
CA VAL A 96 -1.94 3.33 -2.29
C VAL A 96 -2.62 4.68 -2.52
N ASP A 97 -1.88 5.77 -2.33
CA ASP A 97 -2.36 7.14 -2.58
C ASP A 97 -2.71 7.34 -4.05
N PHE A 98 -1.85 6.89 -4.95
CA PHE A 98 -2.09 6.95 -6.38
C PHE A 98 -3.34 6.13 -6.80
N CYS A 99 -3.50 4.92 -6.26
CA CYS A 99 -4.71 4.15 -6.47
C CYS A 99 -5.95 4.85 -5.92
N ALA A 100 -5.84 5.57 -4.79
CA ALA A 100 -6.93 6.38 -4.25
C ALA A 100 -7.30 7.54 -5.21
N ALA A 101 -6.30 8.22 -5.79
CA ALA A 101 -6.51 9.30 -6.76
C ALA A 101 -7.20 8.80 -8.05
N LEU A 102 -6.79 7.65 -8.59
CA LEU A 102 -7.46 7.01 -9.73
C LEU A 102 -8.92 6.68 -9.41
N ARG A 103 -9.18 6.12 -8.23
CA ARG A 103 -10.53 5.75 -7.78
C ARG A 103 -11.44 6.95 -7.53
N ALA A 104 -10.91 8.06 -7.02
CA ALA A 104 -11.65 9.32 -6.87
C ALA A 104 -12.16 9.86 -8.20
N ARG A 105 -11.55 9.45 -9.32
CA ARG A 105 -11.96 9.77 -10.68
C ARG A 105 -12.89 8.72 -11.31
N GLY A 106 -13.43 7.80 -10.50
CA GLY A 106 -14.32 6.74 -10.97
C GLY A 106 -13.59 5.59 -11.67
N ARG A 107 -12.25 5.57 -11.67
CA ARG A 107 -11.46 4.50 -12.29
C ARG A 107 -11.27 3.33 -11.34
N ARG A 108 -10.99 2.14 -11.90
CA ARG A 108 -10.80 0.92 -11.12
C ARG A 108 -9.35 0.44 -11.20
N VAL A 109 -8.93 -0.26 -10.16
CA VAL A 109 -7.64 -0.96 -10.09
C VAL A 109 -7.91 -2.45 -10.27
N LEU A 110 -7.15 -3.12 -11.13
CA LEU A 110 -7.34 -4.52 -11.49
C LEU A 110 -6.21 -5.39 -10.94
N PHE A 111 -6.53 -6.46 -10.25
CA PHE A 111 -5.58 -7.51 -9.92
C PHE A 111 -5.64 -8.62 -10.98
N VAL A 112 -4.48 -8.98 -11.56
CA VAL A 112 -4.35 -9.92 -12.68
C VAL A 112 -3.47 -11.11 -12.26
N PRO A 113 -4.06 -12.19 -11.72
CA PRO A 113 -3.29 -13.35 -11.24
C PRO A 113 -2.61 -14.15 -12.35
N GLY A 114 -3.02 -13.98 -13.61
CA GLY A 114 -2.35 -14.62 -14.76
C GLY A 114 -1.02 -14.00 -15.14
N ALA A 115 -0.68 -12.83 -14.60
CA ALA A 115 0.66 -12.25 -14.62
C ALA A 115 1.29 -12.46 -13.24
N GLU A 116 2.48 -13.02 -13.18
CA GLU A 116 3.19 -13.30 -11.94
C GLU A 116 4.60 -12.74 -11.99
N ILE A 117 5.04 -12.15 -10.87
CA ILE A 117 6.42 -11.69 -10.69
C ILE A 117 6.99 -12.19 -9.38
N VAL A 118 8.31 -12.38 -9.35
CA VAL A 118 9.07 -12.66 -8.11
C VAL A 118 9.57 -11.33 -7.55
N HIS A 119 9.20 -11.01 -6.33
CA HIS A 119 9.65 -9.82 -5.63
C HIS A 119 10.67 -10.17 -4.56
N LEU A 120 11.95 -9.94 -4.87
CA LEU A 120 13.05 -10.21 -3.95
C LEU A 120 13.11 -9.12 -2.88
N ARG A 121 12.22 -9.19 -1.90
CA ARG A 121 12.21 -8.27 -0.76
C ARG A 121 13.55 -8.30 -0.03
N GLY A 122 14.06 -7.15 0.33
CA GLY A 122 15.24 -7.04 1.20
C GLY A 122 16.55 -6.72 0.50
N ARG A 123 16.67 -6.82 -0.83
CA ARG A 123 17.88 -6.34 -1.51
C ARG A 123 18.05 -4.81 -1.39
N ALA A 124 16.94 -4.07 -1.39
CA ALA A 124 16.93 -2.64 -1.07
C ALA A 124 17.04 -2.34 0.44
N ARG A 125 16.75 -3.33 1.31
CA ARG A 125 16.79 -3.18 2.76
C ARG A 125 18.18 -3.41 3.36
N GLY A 126 19.14 -3.93 2.60
CA GLY A 126 20.44 -4.35 3.11
C GLY A 126 21.30 -3.24 3.72
N THR A 127 20.93 -1.96 3.52
CA THR A 127 21.81 -0.87 3.91
C THR A 127 21.22 0.08 4.97
N ILE A 128 19.88 0.18 5.15
CA ILE A 128 19.31 1.15 6.11
C ILE A 128 17.95 0.67 6.69
N PRO A 129 17.91 -0.28 7.68
CA PRO A 129 16.65 -0.74 8.27
C PRO A 129 15.88 0.35 9.02
N ILE A 130 16.59 1.23 9.74
CA ILE A 130 15.98 2.29 10.59
C ILE A 130 15.40 3.40 9.73
N ALA A 131 16.10 3.84 8.70
CA ALA A 131 15.60 4.87 7.77
C ALA A 131 14.35 4.39 7.01
N SER A 132 14.30 3.10 6.66
CA SER A 132 13.15 2.48 6.01
C SER A 132 11.91 2.43 6.94
N GLU A 133 12.08 2.12 8.24
CA GLU A 133 10.97 2.14 9.20
C GLU A 133 10.47 3.57 9.45
N GLN A 134 11.37 4.52 9.58
CA GLN A 134 11.00 5.94 9.74
C GLN A 134 10.28 6.48 8.50
N ALA A 135 10.77 6.16 7.29
CA ALA A 135 10.10 6.52 6.04
C ALA A 135 8.67 5.94 5.98
N TYR A 136 8.51 4.66 6.33
CA TYR A 136 7.18 4.05 6.43
C TYR A 136 6.26 4.78 7.42
N ARG A 137 6.77 5.18 8.60
CA ARG A 137 5.96 5.89 9.60
C ARG A 137 5.57 7.29 9.14
N ARG A 138 6.50 8.01 8.49
CA ARG A 138 6.20 9.34 7.90
C ARG A 138 5.15 9.23 6.81
N ALA A 139 5.31 8.29 5.88
CA ALA A 139 4.34 8.04 4.81
C ALA A 139 2.96 7.65 5.36
N HIS A 140 2.92 6.81 6.41
CA HIS A 140 1.69 6.40 7.07
C HIS A 140 0.96 7.58 7.72
N LEU A 141 1.68 8.45 8.45
CA LEU A 141 1.11 9.67 9.02
C LEU A 141 0.62 10.62 7.91
N ALA A 142 1.41 10.83 6.84
CA ALA A 142 1.03 11.66 5.71
C ALA A 142 -0.23 11.13 5.01
N PHE A 143 -0.35 9.80 4.85
CA PHE A 143 -1.55 9.19 4.29
C PHE A 143 -2.79 9.45 5.16
N TYR A 144 -2.68 9.27 6.48
CA TYR A 144 -3.80 9.56 7.39
C TYR A 144 -4.12 11.05 7.44
N ALA A 145 -3.13 11.93 7.38
CA ALA A 145 -3.36 13.38 7.30
C ALA A 145 -4.17 13.76 6.04
N LYS A 146 -3.88 13.13 4.90
CA LYS A 146 -4.55 13.38 3.62
C LYS A 146 -5.94 12.75 3.54
N HIS A 147 -6.07 11.48 3.92
CA HIS A 147 -7.28 10.69 3.65
C HIS A 147 -8.16 10.44 4.88
N HIS A 148 -7.59 10.52 6.08
CA HIS A 148 -8.28 10.21 7.33
C HIS A 148 -7.90 11.18 8.46
N PRO A 149 -8.05 12.52 8.29
CA PRO A 149 -7.56 13.51 9.25
C PRO A 149 -8.14 13.32 10.66
N ARG A 150 -9.38 12.82 10.78
CA ARG A 150 -10.01 12.53 12.09
C ARG A 150 -9.32 11.39 12.86
N TRP A 151 -8.62 10.49 12.18
CA TRP A 151 -7.92 9.37 12.79
C TRP A 151 -6.44 9.67 13.06
N LEU A 152 -5.91 10.76 12.51
CA LEU A 152 -4.51 11.14 12.66
C LEU A 152 -4.08 11.32 14.13
N PRO A 153 -4.85 11.99 15.02
CA PRO A 153 -4.47 12.12 16.43
C PRO A 153 -4.33 10.77 17.14
N TRP A 154 -5.23 9.84 16.85
CA TRP A 154 -5.20 8.50 17.42
C TRP A 154 -4.02 7.68 16.92
N LEU A 155 -3.70 7.77 15.64
CA LEU A 155 -2.51 7.14 15.07
C LEU A 155 -1.23 7.71 15.68
N THR A 156 -1.14 9.04 15.80
CA THR A 156 0.00 9.72 16.41
C THR A 156 0.19 9.31 17.87
N LEU A 157 -0.89 9.29 18.66
CA LEU A 157 -0.87 8.82 20.05
C LEU A 157 -0.39 7.36 20.13
N TYR A 158 -0.96 6.48 19.30
CA TYR A 158 -0.55 5.07 19.23
C TYR A 158 0.96 4.92 18.94
N LEU A 159 1.47 5.66 17.94
CA LEU A 159 2.88 5.62 17.58
C LEU A 159 3.77 6.18 18.70
N ARG A 160 3.35 7.24 19.41
CA ARG A 160 4.04 7.82 20.55
C ARG A 160 4.15 6.82 21.71
N VAL A 161 3.04 6.20 22.11
CA VAL A 161 3.02 5.20 23.20
C VAL A 161 3.90 4.00 22.86
N ARG A 162 4.00 3.65 21.58
CA ARG A 162 4.84 2.53 21.11
C ARG A 162 6.31 2.93 20.87
N GLY A 163 6.71 4.16 21.14
CA GLY A 163 8.07 4.66 20.87
C GLY A 163 8.45 4.62 19.39
N LYS A 164 7.45 4.73 18.48
CA LYS A 164 7.62 4.58 17.04
C LYS A 164 7.26 5.85 16.24
N LEU A 165 7.06 6.97 16.93
CA LEU A 165 6.83 8.25 16.29
C LEU A 165 8.13 8.72 15.61
N PRO A 166 8.13 9.02 14.31
CA PRO A 166 9.32 9.50 13.62
C PRO A 166 9.70 10.90 14.11
N PRO A 167 10.98 11.26 14.09
CA PRO A 167 11.43 12.61 14.43
C PRO A 167 10.74 13.64 13.53
N GLY A 168 10.24 14.75 14.08
CA GLY A 168 9.48 15.78 13.39
C GLY A 168 8.00 15.46 13.12
N GLY A 169 7.50 14.33 13.59
CA GLY A 169 6.09 13.93 13.39
C GLY A 169 5.10 14.54 14.39
N GLY A 170 5.47 15.53 15.16
CA GLY A 170 4.62 16.15 16.18
C GLY A 170 4.40 17.65 16.05
N ASP A 171 5.14 18.35 15.22
CA ASP A 171 4.98 19.78 15.00
C ASP A 171 4.54 20.06 13.56
N SER A 172 3.46 20.77 13.48
CA SER A 172 2.81 21.35 12.32
C SER A 172 3.77 22.18 11.45
N ASP A 173 4.43 21.55 10.47
CA ASP A 173 4.94 22.28 9.31
C ASP A 173 3.94 22.13 8.13
N MET A 174 2.71 22.61 8.37
CA MET A 174 1.66 22.75 7.36
C MET A 174 1.42 24.23 7.01
N GLY A 175 2.47 25.02 7.02
CA GLY A 175 2.27 26.41 6.69
C GLY A 175 3.55 27.12 6.26
N SER A 176 4.03 26.92 5.07
CA SER A 176 4.71 27.95 4.28
C SER A 176 5.46 27.36 3.09
N ARG A 177 4.79 27.15 1.99
CA ARG A 177 5.38 27.40 0.66
C ARG A 177 4.27 27.89 -0.25
N LYS A 178 4.33 29.20 -0.48
CA LYS A 178 3.61 29.90 -1.55
C LYS A 178 4.11 29.42 -2.90
#